data_7c93f598169bcd3a6dfa926c7119c2e0
#
_entry.id   7c93f598169bcd3a6dfa926c7119c2e0
#
_cell.length_a   1.000
_cell.length_b   1.000
_cell.length_c   1.000
_cell.angle_alpha   90.00
_cell.angle_beta   90.00
_cell.angle_gamma   90.00
#
_symmetry.space_group_name_H-M   'P 1'
#
loop_
_entity.id
_entity.type
_entity.pdbx_description
1 polymer ?
#
loop_
_entity_poly.entity_id
_entity_poly.type
_entity_poly.pdbx_seq_one_letter_code
_entity_poly.pdbx_strand_id
1 'polypeptide(L)'
;RDVLGSRGLGDVYKRQGLRGRGGAGFPTGTKWKFAKASKNDVKYVCCNADEGDPGAFMDRSVLEGDPHVVIEAMAIAAYAIGSNQGYVYIRAEYPIAVQRLRKAIEQARAYGLLGKNIFGTDFSFDLDIRLGAGAFVCGEETALMTSIEGKRGEPRPRPPFPAVKGLFAKPTILNNVETYANVPRIILNGADWFASMGTEKSKGTKVFAVGGKIINTGLVEVPMGTTLREVVYDIGGGIPNGKKFKAAQTGGPSGGCIPAEHLDVPIDYDNLIAIGSMMGSGGLIVMDEDNCICLLYTS
;
A
#
# COMPACT_ATOMS: atom_id res chain seq x y z
N ARG A 1 -19.13 -7.15 -23.09
CA ARG A 1 -17.91 -7.89 -23.55
C ARG A 1 -16.69 -7.00 -23.78
N ASP A 2 -16.84 -5.67 -23.94
CA ASP A 2 -15.71 -4.75 -24.23
C ASP A 2 -15.17 -3.97 -23.03
N VAL A 3 -15.74 -4.11 -21.85
CA VAL A 3 -15.28 -3.40 -20.64
C VAL A 3 -13.96 -3.99 -20.11
N LEU A 4 -13.63 -5.22 -20.44
CA LEU A 4 -12.41 -5.93 -20.07
C LEU A 4 -11.45 -6.15 -21.25
N GLY A 5 -11.75 -5.63 -22.43
CA GLY A 5 -10.85 -5.65 -23.56
C GLY A 5 -9.54 -4.90 -23.29
N SER A 6 -8.47 -5.25 -24.02
CA SER A 6 -7.13 -4.71 -23.84
C SER A 6 -7.04 -3.17 -23.87
N ARG A 7 -8.04 -2.47 -24.43
CA ARG A 7 -8.17 -1.01 -24.39
C ARG A 7 -8.72 -0.51 -23.05
N GLY A 8 -9.73 -1.19 -22.44
CA GLY A 8 -10.35 -0.74 -21.19
C GLY A 8 -9.39 -0.77 -20.00
N LEU A 9 -8.72 -1.90 -19.76
CA LEU A 9 -7.73 -2.02 -18.68
C LEU A 9 -6.54 -1.07 -18.88
N GLY A 10 -6.04 -0.95 -20.12
CA GLY A 10 -4.91 -0.05 -20.43
C GLY A 10 -5.23 1.43 -20.19
N ASP A 11 -6.44 1.88 -20.48
CA ASP A 11 -6.88 3.26 -20.24
C ASP A 11 -7.17 3.52 -18.74
N VAL A 12 -7.80 2.56 -18.07
CA VAL A 12 -8.02 2.65 -16.61
C VAL A 12 -6.70 2.83 -15.87
N TYR A 13 -5.65 2.08 -16.23
CA TYR A 13 -4.34 2.22 -15.58
C TYR A 13 -3.59 3.53 -15.86
N LYS A 14 -3.87 4.18 -16.97
CA LYS A 14 -3.22 5.44 -17.33
C LYS A 14 -3.94 6.67 -16.79
N ARG A 15 -5.28 6.67 -16.78
CA ARG A 15 -6.09 7.83 -16.42
C ARG A 15 -6.33 7.98 -14.91
N GLN A 16 -6.42 6.87 -14.20
CA GLN A 16 -6.75 6.88 -12.76
C GLN A 16 -5.71 7.59 -11.88
N GLY A 17 -4.42 7.54 -12.26
CA GLY A 17 -3.34 8.17 -11.51
C GLY A 17 -3.05 7.52 -10.15
N LEU A 18 -3.44 6.24 -9.91
CA LEU A 18 -3.14 5.54 -8.67
C LEU A 18 -1.64 5.37 -8.50
N ARG A 19 -1.10 5.96 -7.44
CA ARG A 19 0.27 5.79 -6.98
C ARG A 19 0.30 4.78 -5.83
N GLY A 20 1.40 4.03 -5.70
CA GLY A 20 1.57 3.04 -4.64
C GLY A 20 1.43 3.66 -3.24
N ARG A 21 0.62 3.05 -2.37
CA ARG A 21 0.31 3.52 -1.02
C ARG A 21 1.31 3.06 0.05
N GLY A 22 2.29 2.24 -0.33
CA GLY A 22 3.34 1.75 0.58
C GLY A 22 4.49 2.72 0.86
N GLY A 23 4.42 3.98 0.41
CA GLY A 23 5.36 5.03 0.79
C GLY A 23 6.04 5.78 -0.36
N ALA A 24 6.58 5.09 -1.35
CA ALA A 24 7.33 5.71 -2.46
C ALA A 24 6.45 6.37 -3.53
N GLY A 25 5.16 6.08 -3.57
CA GLY A 25 4.22 6.69 -4.51
C GLY A 25 4.51 6.42 -5.99
N PHE A 26 5.13 5.29 -6.33
CA PHE A 26 5.39 4.95 -7.74
C PHE A 26 4.07 4.63 -8.47
N PRO A 27 3.87 5.09 -9.72
CA PRO A 27 2.64 4.85 -10.48
C PRO A 27 2.37 3.36 -10.68
N THR A 28 1.26 2.86 -10.12
CA THR A 28 0.89 1.44 -10.11
C THR A 28 0.72 0.88 -11.51
N GLY A 29 0.02 1.59 -12.39
CA GLY A 29 -0.19 1.15 -13.75
C GLY A 29 1.11 1.04 -14.57
N THR A 30 2.09 1.90 -14.31
CA THR A 30 3.41 1.85 -14.96
C THR A 30 4.18 0.59 -14.52
N LYS A 31 4.15 0.27 -13.21
CA LYS A 31 4.77 -0.96 -12.67
C LYS A 31 4.18 -2.20 -13.35
N TRP A 32 2.86 -2.28 -13.45
CA TRP A 32 2.18 -3.41 -14.09
C TRP A 32 2.49 -3.52 -15.59
N LYS A 33 2.56 -2.37 -16.28
CA LYS A 33 2.94 -2.33 -17.71
C LYS A 33 4.35 -2.90 -17.95
N PHE A 34 5.31 -2.58 -17.09
CA PHE A 34 6.67 -3.13 -17.19
C PHE A 34 6.69 -4.64 -17.00
N ALA A 35 5.99 -5.16 -15.99
CA ALA A 35 5.90 -6.60 -15.77
C ALA A 35 5.17 -7.32 -16.92
N LYS A 36 4.10 -6.72 -17.47
CA LYS A 36 3.41 -7.26 -18.64
C LYS A 36 4.34 -7.36 -19.84
N ALA A 37 5.15 -6.33 -20.10
CA ALA A 37 6.06 -6.28 -21.24
C ALA A 37 7.25 -7.24 -21.11
N SER A 38 7.60 -7.69 -19.91
CA SER A 38 8.66 -8.65 -19.68
C SER A 38 8.31 -10.00 -20.30
N LYS A 39 9.17 -10.47 -21.20
CA LYS A 39 9.03 -11.77 -21.89
C LYS A 39 9.40 -12.90 -20.94
N ASN A 40 8.44 -13.53 -20.33
CA ASN A 40 8.60 -14.72 -19.49
C ASN A 40 7.26 -15.42 -19.34
N ASP A 41 7.27 -16.74 -19.34
CA ASP A 41 6.06 -17.57 -19.23
C ASP A 41 5.53 -17.60 -17.77
N VAL A 42 6.42 -17.34 -16.80
CA VAL A 42 6.08 -17.31 -15.37
C VAL A 42 6.25 -15.89 -14.85
N LYS A 43 5.20 -15.37 -14.22
CA LYS A 43 5.20 -14.08 -13.54
C LYS A 43 4.52 -14.21 -12.18
N TYR A 44 4.86 -13.33 -11.24
CA TYR A 44 4.31 -13.37 -9.90
C TYR A 44 3.63 -12.05 -9.52
N VAL A 45 2.59 -12.19 -8.70
CA VAL A 45 1.88 -11.07 -8.06
C VAL A 45 2.09 -11.17 -6.56
N CYS A 46 2.67 -10.16 -5.95
CA CYS A 46 2.90 -10.12 -4.51
C CYS A 46 2.13 -8.96 -3.86
N CYS A 47 1.55 -9.23 -2.70
CA CYS A 47 0.98 -8.25 -1.81
C CYS A 47 1.91 -8.05 -0.63
N ASN A 48 2.35 -6.81 -0.40
CA ASN A 48 3.08 -6.42 0.78
C ASN A 48 2.09 -6.05 1.89
N ALA A 49 1.95 -6.93 2.86
CA ALA A 49 1.21 -6.72 4.10
C ALA A 49 2.15 -6.74 5.33
N ASP A 50 3.43 -6.41 5.11
CA ASP A 50 4.43 -6.22 6.16
C ASP A 50 4.42 -4.76 6.63
N GLU A 51 3.41 -4.42 7.42
CA GLU A 51 3.19 -3.10 7.98
C GLU A 51 4.06 -2.89 9.21
N GLY A 52 5.30 -2.44 8.98
CA GLY A 52 6.32 -2.32 10.01
C GLY A 52 6.39 -0.96 10.72
N ASP A 53 5.72 0.08 10.21
CA ASP A 53 5.73 1.41 10.80
C ASP A 53 5.07 1.42 12.18
N PRO A 54 5.73 1.95 13.24
CA PRO A 54 5.14 2.03 14.56
C PRO A 54 3.82 2.81 14.56
N GLY A 55 2.76 2.19 15.09
CA GLY A 55 1.43 2.79 15.16
C GLY A 55 0.60 2.68 13.89
N ALA A 56 1.15 2.22 12.78
CA ALA A 56 0.41 1.94 11.55
C ALA A 56 -0.37 0.62 11.65
N PHE A 57 -1.65 0.61 11.27
CA PHE A 57 -2.53 -0.57 11.26
C PHE A 57 -3.62 -0.51 10.17
N MET A 58 -3.43 0.31 9.13
CA MET A 58 -4.38 0.44 8.04
C MET A 58 -4.45 -0.84 7.19
N ASP A 59 -3.31 -1.43 6.84
CA ASP A 59 -3.25 -2.67 6.06
C ASP A 59 -3.85 -3.85 6.83
N ARG A 60 -3.55 -3.94 8.12
CA ARG A 60 -4.17 -4.88 9.05
C ARG A 60 -5.69 -4.72 9.05
N SER A 61 -6.19 -3.49 9.14
CA SER A 61 -7.63 -3.21 9.19
C SER A 61 -8.35 -3.64 7.91
N VAL A 62 -7.76 -3.45 6.74
CA VAL A 62 -8.29 -3.95 5.47
C VAL A 62 -8.36 -5.47 5.47
N LEU A 63 -7.28 -6.16 5.86
CA LEU A 63 -7.23 -7.62 5.87
C LEU A 63 -8.15 -8.25 6.92
N GLU A 64 -8.41 -7.55 8.02
CA GLU A 64 -9.37 -7.98 9.04
C GLU A 64 -10.82 -7.64 8.67
N GLY A 65 -11.06 -6.53 7.97
CA GLY A 65 -12.39 -6.06 7.59
C GLY A 65 -12.92 -6.68 6.30
N ASP A 66 -12.13 -6.60 5.23
CA ASP A 66 -12.50 -7.09 3.89
C ASP A 66 -11.28 -7.69 3.16
N PRO A 67 -10.84 -8.91 3.53
CA PRO A 67 -9.74 -9.57 2.83
C PRO A 67 -10.07 -9.93 1.38
N HIS A 68 -11.36 -10.03 1.01
CA HIS A 68 -11.78 -10.36 -0.35
C HIS A 68 -11.42 -9.27 -1.35
N VAL A 69 -11.46 -7.99 -0.95
CA VAL A 69 -11.08 -6.88 -1.84
C VAL A 69 -9.62 -6.99 -2.29
N VAL A 70 -8.74 -7.49 -1.43
CA VAL A 70 -7.32 -7.71 -1.76
C VAL A 70 -7.15 -8.90 -2.69
N ILE A 71 -7.89 -10.00 -2.43
CA ILE A 71 -7.88 -11.21 -3.29
C ILE A 71 -8.36 -10.85 -4.70
N GLU A 72 -9.47 -10.12 -4.82
CA GLU A 72 -10.00 -9.65 -6.09
C GLU A 72 -8.98 -8.76 -6.84
N ALA A 73 -8.40 -7.80 -6.15
CA ALA A 73 -7.39 -6.91 -6.73
C ALA A 73 -6.16 -7.66 -7.24
N MET A 74 -5.70 -8.67 -6.50
CA MET A 74 -4.56 -9.50 -6.91
C MET A 74 -4.91 -10.37 -8.12
N ALA A 75 -6.13 -10.91 -8.20
CA ALA A 75 -6.61 -11.64 -9.37
C ALA A 75 -6.71 -10.73 -10.61
N ILE A 76 -7.21 -9.50 -10.45
CA ILE A 76 -7.22 -8.47 -11.53
C ILE A 76 -5.80 -8.15 -11.99
N ALA A 77 -4.87 -7.96 -11.07
CA ALA A 77 -3.47 -7.70 -11.37
C ALA A 77 -2.81 -8.89 -12.11
N ALA A 78 -3.09 -10.12 -11.66
CA ALA A 78 -2.60 -11.33 -12.28
C ALA A 78 -3.11 -11.48 -13.73
N TYR A 79 -4.40 -11.25 -13.94
CA TYR A 79 -4.99 -11.22 -15.27
C TYR A 79 -4.33 -10.18 -16.18
N ALA A 80 -4.10 -8.98 -15.64
CA ALA A 80 -3.50 -7.87 -16.37
C ALA A 80 -2.08 -8.15 -16.87
N ILE A 81 -1.23 -8.83 -16.06
CA ILE A 81 0.17 -9.09 -16.40
C ILE A 81 0.42 -10.47 -16.98
N GLY A 82 -0.57 -11.39 -16.88
CA GLY A 82 -0.44 -12.79 -17.28
C GLY A 82 0.28 -13.63 -16.24
N SER A 83 -0.11 -13.52 -14.97
CA SER A 83 0.41 -14.33 -13.85
C SER A 83 -0.60 -15.39 -13.45
N ASN A 84 -0.14 -16.52 -12.95
CA ASN A 84 -0.97 -17.60 -12.42
C ASN A 84 -0.74 -17.88 -10.93
N GLN A 85 0.22 -17.19 -10.30
CA GLN A 85 0.55 -17.39 -8.89
C GLN A 85 0.80 -16.07 -8.18
N GLY A 86 0.21 -15.93 -6.98
CA GLY A 86 0.43 -14.79 -6.09
C GLY A 86 0.83 -15.20 -4.67
N TYR A 87 1.41 -14.24 -3.97
CA TYR A 87 1.79 -14.37 -2.56
C TYR A 87 1.37 -13.15 -1.78
N VAL A 88 0.73 -13.37 -0.63
CA VAL A 88 0.51 -12.32 0.37
C VAL A 88 1.53 -12.50 1.47
N TYR A 89 2.43 -11.53 1.62
CA TYR A 89 3.42 -11.51 2.69
C TYR A 89 2.88 -10.67 3.84
N ILE A 90 2.56 -11.31 4.94
CA ILE A 90 1.90 -10.70 6.10
C ILE A 90 2.68 -11.00 7.38
N ARG A 91 2.68 -10.06 8.30
CA ARG A 91 3.30 -10.22 9.62
C ARG A 91 2.64 -11.34 10.44
N ALA A 92 3.47 -12.16 11.06
CA ALA A 92 2.99 -13.20 11.98
C ALA A 92 2.28 -12.61 13.23
N GLU A 93 2.60 -11.36 13.58
CA GLU A 93 1.99 -10.61 14.68
C GLU A 93 0.54 -10.16 14.41
N TYR A 94 0.00 -10.41 13.21
CA TYR A 94 -1.40 -10.15 12.87
C TYR A 94 -2.23 -11.44 12.75
N PRO A 95 -2.40 -12.20 13.84
CA PRO A 95 -3.01 -13.54 13.78
C PRO A 95 -4.46 -13.51 13.28
N ILE A 96 -5.24 -12.47 13.62
CA ILE A 96 -6.62 -12.33 13.18
C ILE A 96 -6.67 -12.07 11.67
N ALA A 97 -5.83 -11.17 11.16
CA ALA A 97 -5.75 -10.90 9.72
C ALA A 97 -5.34 -12.16 8.94
N VAL A 98 -4.36 -12.92 9.45
CA VAL A 98 -3.92 -14.19 8.84
C VAL A 98 -5.06 -15.21 8.79
N GLN A 99 -5.81 -15.37 9.89
CA GLN A 99 -6.94 -16.31 9.95
C GLN A 99 -8.05 -15.91 8.98
N ARG A 100 -8.42 -14.63 8.94
CA ARG A 100 -9.46 -14.12 8.04
C ARG A 100 -9.06 -14.24 6.57
N LEU A 101 -7.80 -13.92 6.26
CA LEU A 101 -7.27 -14.04 4.90
C LEU A 101 -7.23 -15.52 4.45
N ARG A 102 -6.81 -16.46 5.31
CA ARG A 102 -6.86 -17.91 5.01
C ARG A 102 -8.27 -18.34 4.68
N LYS A 103 -9.23 -17.98 5.53
CA LYS A 103 -10.64 -18.32 5.32
C LYS A 103 -11.18 -17.71 4.02
N ALA A 104 -10.82 -16.47 3.71
CA ALA A 104 -11.24 -15.81 2.47
C ALA A 104 -10.66 -16.50 1.23
N ILE A 105 -9.38 -16.93 1.26
CA ILE A 105 -8.76 -17.69 0.17
C ILE A 105 -9.46 -19.05 -0.01
N GLU A 106 -9.74 -19.78 1.07
CA GLU A 106 -10.50 -21.05 1.03
C GLU A 106 -11.88 -20.85 0.42
N GLN A 107 -12.60 -19.81 0.82
CA GLN A 107 -13.91 -19.46 0.26
C GLN A 107 -13.80 -19.12 -1.23
N ALA A 108 -12.84 -18.29 -1.61
CA ALA A 108 -12.62 -17.91 -3.01
C ALA A 108 -12.31 -19.14 -3.89
N ARG A 109 -11.52 -20.10 -3.38
CA ARG A 109 -11.29 -21.38 -4.06
C ARG A 109 -12.57 -22.22 -4.18
N ALA A 110 -13.36 -22.30 -3.11
CA ALA A 110 -14.62 -23.06 -3.10
C ALA A 110 -15.64 -22.50 -4.10
N TYR A 111 -15.66 -21.18 -4.30
CA TYR A 111 -16.53 -20.51 -5.28
C TYR A 111 -15.94 -20.45 -6.70
N GLY A 112 -14.77 -21.05 -6.95
CA GLY A 112 -14.11 -21.00 -8.26
C GLY A 112 -13.59 -19.63 -8.68
N LEU A 113 -13.36 -18.74 -7.70
CA LEU A 113 -12.78 -17.40 -7.91
C LEU A 113 -11.24 -17.41 -7.83
N LEU A 114 -10.67 -18.50 -7.32
CA LEU A 114 -9.26 -18.83 -7.32
C LEU A 114 -9.07 -20.28 -7.79
N GLY A 115 -7.89 -20.58 -8.33
CA GLY A 115 -7.52 -21.89 -8.84
C GLY A 115 -7.49 -21.94 -10.35
N LYS A 116 -7.95 -23.06 -10.94
CA LYS A 116 -7.91 -23.29 -12.38
C LYS A 116 -9.20 -22.83 -13.07
N ASN A 117 -9.07 -22.30 -14.29
CA ASN A 117 -10.18 -21.97 -15.18
C ASN A 117 -11.25 -21.09 -14.54
N ILE A 118 -10.83 -20.00 -13.92
CA ILE A 118 -11.70 -19.06 -13.21
C ILE A 118 -12.80 -18.57 -14.18
N PHE A 119 -14.07 -18.62 -13.74
CA PHE A 119 -15.26 -18.33 -14.57
C PHE A 119 -15.37 -19.16 -15.85
N GLY A 120 -14.77 -20.36 -15.89
CA GLY A 120 -14.77 -21.21 -17.09
C GLY A 120 -13.91 -20.66 -18.24
N THR A 121 -12.98 -19.77 -17.95
CA THR A 121 -12.03 -19.19 -18.91
C THR A 121 -10.68 -19.92 -18.84
N ASP A 122 -9.74 -19.56 -19.73
CA ASP A 122 -8.37 -20.06 -19.68
C ASP A 122 -7.53 -19.40 -18.57
N PHE A 123 -8.10 -18.45 -17.84
CA PHE A 123 -7.41 -17.78 -16.75
C PHE A 123 -7.40 -18.65 -15.49
N SER A 124 -6.18 -18.85 -14.98
CA SER A 124 -5.94 -19.59 -13.72
C SER A 124 -5.05 -18.75 -12.83
N PHE A 125 -5.43 -18.61 -11.57
CA PHE A 125 -4.65 -17.86 -10.60
C PHE A 125 -4.92 -18.38 -9.18
N ASP A 126 -3.88 -18.58 -8.40
CA ASP A 126 -4.00 -18.98 -6.99
C ASP A 126 -3.09 -18.16 -6.09
N LEU A 127 -3.40 -18.15 -4.79
CA LEU A 127 -2.74 -17.36 -3.77
C LEU A 127 -2.24 -18.21 -2.61
N ASP A 128 -1.02 -17.93 -2.17
CA ASP A 128 -0.46 -18.45 -0.93
C ASP A 128 -0.11 -17.33 0.05
N ILE A 129 -0.18 -17.64 1.35
CA ILE A 129 0.24 -16.74 2.42
C ILE A 129 1.66 -17.10 2.84
N ARG A 130 2.51 -16.06 2.97
CA ARG A 130 3.84 -16.13 3.56
C ARG A 130 3.89 -15.26 4.81
N LEU A 131 4.35 -15.84 5.91
CA LEU A 131 4.44 -15.15 7.19
C LEU A 131 5.81 -14.49 7.33
N GLY A 132 5.82 -13.20 7.61
CA GLY A 132 7.00 -12.44 7.98
C GLY A 132 7.32 -12.59 9.47
N ALA A 133 8.59 -12.58 9.82
CA ALA A 133 9.07 -12.70 11.20
C ALA A 133 9.25 -11.33 11.91
N GLY A 134 8.62 -10.26 11.43
CA GLY A 134 8.60 -8.94 12.07
C GLY A 134 9.81 -8.05 11.81
N ALA A 135 10.70 -8.43 10.90
CA ALA A 135 11.83 -7.57 10.53
C ALA A 135 11.38 -6.42 9.63
N PHE A 136 11.55 -5.18 10.08
CA PHE A 136 11.17 -3.96 9.35
C PHE A 136 11.73 -3.92 7.91
N VAL A 137 12.96 -4.40 7.71
CA VAL A 137 13.61 -4.46 6.39
C VAL A 137 12.82 -5.31 5.39
N CYS A 138 12.01 -6.26 5.83
CA CYS A 138 11.17 -7.08 4.94
C CYS A 138 9.99 -6.31 4.32
N GLY A 139 9.72 -5.08 4.74
CA GLY A 139 8.84 -4.14 4.05
C GLY A 139 9.42 -3.61 2.72
N GLU A 140 10.74 -3.66 2.55
CA GLU A 140 11.40 -3.33 1.27
C GLU A 140 11.12 -4.44 0.23
N GLU A 141 10.79 -4.06 -1.02
CA GLU A 141 10.25 -4.99 -2.02
C GLU A 141 11.18 -6.17 -2.34
N THR A 142 12.50 -5.96 -2.39
CA THR A 142 13.45 -7.03 -2.73
C THR A 142 13.80 -7.91 -1.52
N ALA A 143 13.85 -7.34 -0.32
CA ALA A 143 14.02 -8.07 0.93
C ALA A 143 12.81 -8.99 1.21
N LEU A 144 11.59 -8.49 0.97
CA LEU A 144 10.36 -9.29 1.04
C LEU A 144 10.42 -10.50 0.10
N MET A 145 10.82 -10.29 -1.15
CA MET A 145 10.95 -11.40 -2.12
C MET A 145 12.00 -12.41 -1.69
N THR A 146 13.14 -11.95 -1.17
CA THR A 146 14.20 -12.83 -0.65
C THR A 146 13.70 -13.68 0.53
N SER A 147 12.88 -13.10 1.40
CA SER A 147 12.22 -13.81 2.50
C SER A 147 11.20 -14.84 2.00
N ILE A 148 10.38 -14.51 0.99
CA ILE A 148 9.45 -15.49 0.35
C ILE A 148 10.23 -16.68 -0.23
N GLU A 149 11.42 -16.45 -0.78
CA GLU A 149 12.30 -17.49 -1.31
C GLU A 149 12.92 -18.39 -0.23
N GLY A 150 12.62 -18.15 1.06
CA GLY A 150 13.17 -18.90 2.18
C GLY A 150 14.60 -18.54 2.56
N LYS A 151 15.09 -17.40 2.12
CA LYS A 151 16.41 -16.85 2.45
C LYS A 151 16.27 -15.72 3.48
N ARG A 152 17.38 -15.28 4.04
CA ARG A 152 17.42 -14.10 4.89
C ARG A 152 16.88 -12.89 4.11
N GLY A 153 15.97 -12.12 4.71
CA GLY A 153 15.33 -10.96 4.10
C GLY A 153 16.28 -9.79 3.89
N GLU A 154 17.18 -9.92 2.93
CA GLU A 154 18.16 -8.90 2.56
C GLU A 154 17.78 -8.23 1.24
N PRO A 155 17.89 -6.89 1.16
CA PRO A 155 17.65 -6.16 -0.09
C PRO A 155 18.62 -6.57 -1.21
N ARG A 156 18.14 -6.53 -2.44
CA ARG A 156 18.94 -6.80 -3.62
C ARG A 156 19.29 -5.49 -4.35
N PRO A 157 20.50 -5.38 -4.93
CA PRO A 157 20.83 -4.24 -5.78
C PRO A 157 19.88 -4.11 -6.98
N ARG A 158 19.56 -2.89 -7.36
CA ARG A 158 18.80 -2.54 -8.55
C ARG A 158 19.63 -1.65 -9.48
N PRO A 159 19.59 -1.80 -10.80
CA PRO A 159 18.91 -2.79 -11.60
C PRO A 159 19.51 -4.22 -11.48
N PRO A 160 18.74 -5.30 -11.82
CA PRO A 160 17.41 -5.26 -12.47
C PRO A 160 16.27 -5.03 -11.48
N PHE A 161 15.22 -4.31 -11.96
CA PHE A 161 14.01 -4.08 -11.16
C PHE A 161 13.13 -5.34 -11.08
N PRO A 162 12.30 -5.51 -10.04
CA PRO A 162 11.43 -6.68 -9.85
C PRO A 162 10.50 -6.99 -11.03
N ALA A 163 10.04 -5.95 -11.75
CA ALA A 163 9.22 -6.14 -12.95
C ALA A 163 9.93 -6.92 -14.08
N VAL A 164 11.26 -7.03 -13.99
CA VAL A 164 12.09 -7.81 -14.93
C VAL A 164 12.65 -9.06 -14.24
N LYS A 165 13.17 -8.93 -13.02
CA LYS A 165 13.79 -10.03 -12.26
C LYS A 165 13.51 -9.87 -10.77
N GLY A 166 12.35 -10.35 -10.33
CA GLY A 166 11.90 -10.32 -8.95
C GLY A 166 11.95 -11.68 -8.28
N LEU A 167 10.81 -12.15 -7.76
CA LEU A 167 10.66 -13.41 -7.03
C LEU A 167 11.08 -14.61 -7.90
N PHE A 168 11.92 -15.49 -7.34
CA PHE A 168 12.53 -16.63 -8.05
C PHE A 168 13.15 -16.24 -9.39
N ALA A 169 13.72 -15.04 -9.46
CA ALA A 169 14.31 -14.45 -10.68
C ALA A 169 13.31 -14.31 -11.85
N LYS A 170 12.01 -14.20 -11.58
CA LYS A 170 10.94 -14.02 -12.57
C LYS A 170 10.33 -12.63 -12.46
N PRO A 171 9.71 -12.09 -13.54
CA PRO A 171 9.01 -10.81 -13.48
C PRO A 171 7.94 -10.83 -12.38
N THR A 172 7.97 -9.83 -11.52
CA THR A 172 7.12 -9.75 -10.34
C THR A 172 6.59 -8.34 -10.16
N ILE A 173 5.32 -8.22 -9.87
CA ILE A 173 4.76 -7.00 -9.31
C ILE A 173 4.53 -7.17 -7.81
N LEU A 174 4.87 -6.13 -7.06
CA LEU A 174 4.58 -6.05 -5.64
C LEU A 174 3.88 -4.73 -5.36
N ASN A 175 2.72 -4.80 -4.72
CA ASN A 175 1.97 -3.65 -4.26
C ASN A 175 1.58 -3.83 -2.79
N ASN A 176 1.41 -2.70 -2.10
CA ASN A 176 0.91 -2.64 -0.73
C ASN A 176 -0.59 -2.97 -0.68
N VAL A 177 -1.11 -3.36 0.48
CA VAL A 177 -2.52 -3.73 0.71
C VAL A 177 -3.48 -2.59 0.33
N GLU A 178 -3.24 -1.36 0.82
CA GLU A 178 -4.07 -0.20 0.50
C GLU A 178 -4.09 0.10 -1.00
N THR A 179 -2.97 -0.10 -1.69
CA THR A 179 -2.91 0.04 -3.16
C THR A 179 -3.83 -0.95 -3.84
N TYR A 180 -3.81 -2.22 -3.43
CA TYR A 180 -4.70 -3.24 -3.97
C TYR A 180 -6.16 -2.96 -3.64
N ALA A 181 -6.49 -2.54 -2.42
CA ALA A 181 -7.86 -2.23 -2.00
C ALA A 181 -8.55 -1.16 -2.87
N ASN A 182 -7.79 -0.26 -3.47
CA ASN A 182 -8.31 0.75 -4.39
C ASN A 182 -8.69 0.18 -5.77
N VAL A 183 -8.05 -0.90 -6.22
CA VAL A 183 -8.18 -1.40 -7.61
C VAL A 183 -9.62 -1.81 -7.97
N PRO A 184 -10.34 -2.64 -7.19
CA PRO A 184 -11.71 -3.02 -7.50
C PRO A 184 -12.65 -1.81 -7.54
N ARG A 185 -12.48 -0.86 -6.62
CA ARG A 185 -13.29 0.37 -6.56
C ARG A 185 -13.10 1.24 -7.80
N ILE A 186 -11.87 1.33 -8.30
CA ILE A 186 -11.58 2.07 -9.54
C ILE A 186 -12.22 1.38 -10.74
N ILE A 187 -12.19 0.05 -10.79
CA ILE A 187 -12.81 -0.70 -11.89
C ILE A 187 -14.34 -0.52 -11.89
N LEU A 188 -14.96 -0.54 -10.71
CA LEU A 188 -16.40 -0.39 -10.56
C LEU A 188 -16.90 1.03 -10.86
N ASN A 189 -16.19 2.05 -10.38
CA ASN A 189 -16.63 3.44 -10.45
C ASN A 189 -16.00 4.22 -11.63
N GLY A 190 -14.96 3.68 -12.23
CA GLY A 190 -14.24 4.29 -13.35
C GLY A 190 -13.02 5.12 -12.92
N ALA A 191 -12.13 5.33 -13.90
CA ALA A 191 -10.88 6.03 -13.67
C ALA A 191 -11.09 7.51 -13.32
N ASP A 192 -12.05 8.16 -13.96
CA ASP A 192 -12.34 9.59 -13.77
C ASP A 192 -12.92 9.85 -12.37
N TRP A 193 -13.71 8.92 -11.82
CA TRP A 193 -14.18 8.98 -10.43
C TRP A 193 -12.99 9.03 -9.45
N PHE A 194 -12.02 8.15 -9.60
CA PHE A 194 -10.84 8.15 -8.73
C PHE A 194 -9.96 9.39 -8.95
N ALA A 195 -9.81 9.82 -10.21
CA ALA A 195 -9.02 10.98 -10.57
C ALA A 195 -9.65 12.31 -10.15
N SER A 196 -10.95 12.33 -9.84
CA SER A 196 -11.64 13.54 -9.33
C SER A 196 -11.28 13.87 -7.87
N MET A 197 -10.71 12.91 -7.13
CA MET A 197 -10.25 13.09 -5.76
C MET A 197 -8.74 13.32 -5.74
N GLY A 198 -8.27 14.13 -4.79
CA GLY A 198 -6.84 14.39 -4.58
C GLY A 198 -6.32 15.58 -5.37
N THR A 199 -4.98 15.66 -5.51
CA THR A 199 -4.29 16.72 -6.24
C THR A 199 -4.03 16.33 -7.70
N GLU A 200 -3.53 17.26 -8.50
CA GLU A 200 -3.23 17.00 -9.91
C GLU A 200 -2.27 15.81 -10.11
N LYS A 201 -1.24 15.68 -9.25
CA LYS A 201 -0.21 14.65 -9.35
C LYS A 201 -0.42 13.46 -8.41
N SER A 202 -1.25 13.59 -7.38
CA SER A 202 -1.53 12.57 -6.38
C SER A 202 -3.03 12.36 -6.26
N LYS A 203 -3.56 11.41 -7.04
CA LYS A 203 -4.99 11.12 -7.13
C LYS A 203 -5.47 10.18 -6.05
N GLY A 204 -6.78 10.27 -5.75
CA GLY A 204 -7.50 9.41 -4.82
C GLY A 204 -7.34 9.83 -3.37
N THR A 205 -7.56 8.89 -2.48
CA THR A 205 -7.48 9.04 -1.03
C THR A 205 -6.23 8.39 -0.45
N LYS A 206 -5.93 8.72 0.79
CA LYS A 206 -4.89 8.06 1.60
C LYS A 206 -5.42 7.83 3.01
N VAL A 207 -5.16 6.65 3.55
CA VAL A 207 -5.42 6.34 4.94
C VAL A 207 -4.20 6.70 5.79
N PHE A 208 -4.45 7.41 6.89
CA PHE A 208 -3.45 7.73 7.91
C PHE A 208 -3.81 7.06 9.23
N ALA A 209 -2.82 6.46 9.87
CA ALA A 209 -2.90 6.04 11.27
C ALA A 209 -2.40 7.21 12.12
N VAL A 210 -3.35 7.98 12.67
CA VAL A 210 -3.08 9.17 13.46
C VAL A 210 -2.94 8.79 14.92
N GLY A 211 -1.82 9.18 15.52
CA GLY A 211 -1.52 8.88 16.93
C GLY A 211 -0.58 9.89 17.57
N GLY A 212 -0.11 9.59 18.77
CA GLY A 212 0.75 10.47 19.54
C GLY A 212 -0.03 11.46 20.40
N LYS A 213 0.39 12.72 20.43
CA LYS A 213 -0.19 13.81 21.23
C LYS A 213 -1.35 14.49 20.50
N ILE A 214 -2.44 13.76 20.32
CA ILE A 214 -3.67 14.20 19.66
C ILE A 214 -4.88 13.70 20.45
N ILE A 215 -6.00 14.40 20.39
CA ILE A 215 -7.21 14.05 21.17
C ILE A 215 -7.83 12.76 20.62
N ASN A 216 -8.10 12.70 19.31
CA ASN A 216 -8.70 11.54 18.68
C ASN A 216 -7.63 10.75 17.90
N THR A 217 -7.33 9.55 18.35
CA THR A 217 -6.42 8.62 17.68
C THR A 217 -7.19 7.61 16.84
N GLY A 218 -6.66 7.17 15.73
CA GLY A 218 -7.28 6.15 14.89
C GLY A 218 -6.89 6.22 13.43
N LEU A 219 -7.66 5.50 12.59
CA LEU A 219 -7.52 5.58 11.14
C LEU A 219 -8.37 6.69 10.57
N VAL A 220 -7.79 7.48 9.70
CA VAL A 220 -8.45 8.58 8.99
C VAL A 220 -8.18 8.44 7.51
N GLU A 221 -9.24 8.35 6.71
CA GLU A 221 -9.12 8.38 5.24
C GLU A 221 -9.49 9.77 4.74
N VAL A 222 -8.57 10.40 4.01
CA VAL A 222 -8.74 11.74 3.45
C VAL A 222 -8.31 11.79 1.99
N PRO A 223 -8.87 12.71 1.19
CA PRO A 223 -8.34 12.99 -0.15
C PRO A 223 -6.86 13.39 -0.08
N MET A 224 -6.07 12.96 -1.05
CA MET A 224 -4.71 13.46 -1.21
C MET A 224 -4.72 14.99 -1.33
N GLY A 225 -3.83 15.67 -0.62
CA GLY A 225 -3.77 17.13 -0.59
C GLY A 225 -4.57 17.78 0.53
N THR A 226 -5.27 17.01 1.37
CA THR A 226 -5.75 17.50 2.67
C THR A 226 -4.57 18.00 3.47
N THR A 227 -4.71 19.13 4.16
CA THR A 227 -3.61 19.73 4.93
C THR A 227 -3.36 18.98 6.23
N LEU A 228 -2.13 19.05 6.73
CA LEU A 228 -1.81 18.50 8.05
C LEU A 228 -2.65 19.16 9.16
N ARG A 229 -2.97 20.45 9.00
CA ARG A 229 -3.84 21.20 9.91
C ARG A 229 -5.22 20.58 10.02
N GLU A 230 -5.87 20.30 8.88
CA GLU A 230 -7.19 19.68 8.85
C GLU A 230 -7.17 18.30 9.53
N VAL A 231 -6.15 17.49 9.27
CA VAL A 231 -6.02 16.17 9.90
C VAL A 231 -5.81 16.29 11.41
N VAL A 232 -4.96 17.20 11.88
CA VAL A 232 -4.63 17.34 13.31
C VAL A 232 -5.75 18.02 14.09
N TYR A 233 -6.32 19.11 13.58
CA TYR A 233 -7.25 19.92 14.36
C TYR A 233 -8.71 19.60 14.05
N ASP A 234 -9.11 19.52 12.79
CA ASP A 234 -10.52 19.36 12.44
C ASP A 234 -10.98 17.92 12.64
N ILE A 235 -10.14 16.93 12.29
CA ILE A 235 -10.44 15.52 12.45
C ILE A 235 -9.95 14.99 13.80
N GLY A 236 -8.67 15.24 14.11
CA GLY A 236 -8.00 14.76 15.31
C GLY A 236 -8.37 15.49 16.58
N GLY A 237 -9.12 16.61 16.50
CA GLY A 237 -9.57 17.40 17.63
C GLY A 237 -8.49 18.25 18.31
N GLY A 238 -7.29 18.32 17.72
CA GLY A 238 -6.18 19.14 18.21
C GLY A 238 -5.31 18.48 19.28
N ILE A 239 -4.47 19.30 19.91
CA ILE A 239 -3.51 18.84 20.92
C ILE A 239 -4.18 18.86 22.29
N PRO A 240 -4.07 17.78 23.09
CA PRO A 240 -4.69 17.72 24.41
C PRO A 240 -4.10 18.74 25.40
N ASN A 241 -4.89 19.08 26.42
CA ASN A 241 -4.51 19.94 27.54
C ASN A 241 -4.13 21.38 27.15
N GLY A 242 -4.61 21.88 26.00
CA GLY A 242 -4.32 23.23 25.53
C GLY A 242 -2.86 23.47 25.11
N LYS A 243 -2.08 22.41 24.95
CA LYS A 243 -0.68 22.49 24.50
C LYS A 243 -0.57 22.85 23.02
N LYS A 244 0.62 23.30 22.63
CA LYS A 244 0.89 23.66 21.24
C LYS A 244 1.39 22.46 20.43
N PHE A 245 0.97 22.41 19.19
CA PHE A 245 1.56 21.51 18.20
C PHE A 245 3.04 21.87 17.99
N LYS A 246 3.91 20.88 17.99
CA LYS A 246 5.33 21.05 17.71
C LYS A 246 5.72 20.50 16.35
N ALA A 247 5.41 19.25 16.10
CA ALA A 247 5.70 18.57 14.83
C ALA A 247 4.81 17.33 14.65
N ALA A 248 4.77 16.80 13.44
CA ALA A 248 4.25 15.48 13.16
C ALA A 248 5.26 14.66 12.36
N GLN A 249 5.46 13.41 12.75
CA GLN A 249 6.28 12.47 11.99
C GLN A 249 5.40 11.72 11.01
N THR A 250 5.83 11.67 9.75
CA THR A 250 5.20 10.85 8.69
C THR A 250 6.14 9.74 8.26
N GLY A 251 5.58 8.60 7.82
CA GLY A 251 6.34 7.52 7.20
C GLY A 251 7.24 6.71 8.12
N GLY A 252 6.97 6.72 9.42
CA GLY A 252 7.73 5.95 10.38
C GLY A 252 9.20 6.38 10.51
N PRO A 253 10.12 5.47 10.89
CA PRO A 253 11.53 5.79 11.12
C PRO A 253 12.28 6.34 9.90
N SER A 254 11.85 5.99 8.70
CA SER A 254 12.43 6.48 7.44
C SER A 254 11.79 7.75 6.89
N GLY A 255 10.74 8.24 7.57
CA GLY A 255 10.04 9.46 7.19
C GLY A 255 10.67 10.73 7.72
N GLY A 256 9.94 11.83 7.63
CA GLY A 256 10.36 13.14 8.10
C GLY A 256 9.49 13.68 9.23
N CYS A 257 10.03 14.67 9.96
CA CYS A 257 9.27 15.46 10.89
C CYS A 257 8.81 16.76 10.21
N ILE A 258 7.52 17.02 10.25
CA ILE A 258 6.88 18.21 9.69
C ILE A 258 6.65 19.21 10.85
N PRO A 259 7.39 20.33 10.92
CA PRO A 259 7.23 21.30 12.00
C PRO A 259 5.97 22.17 11.79
N ALA A 260 5.64 22.98 12.81
CA ALA A 260 4.43 23.80 12.84
C ALA A 260 4.30 24.79 11.68
N GLU A 261 5.41 25.27 11.15
CA GLU A 261 5.45 26.18 9.98
C GLU A 261 4.90 25.55 8.69
N HIS A 262 4.84 24.21 8.63
CA HIS A 262 4.34 23.45 7.48
C HIS A 262 2.96 22.79 7.72
N LEU A 263 2.23 23.22 8.76
CA LEU A 263 0.88 22.69 9.04
C LEU A 263 -0.11 22.84 7.88
N ASP A 264 0.05 23.87 7.07
CA ASP A 264 -0.84 24.17 5.94
C ASP A 264 -0.37 23.57 4.61
N VAL A 265 0.71 22.78 4.63
CA VAL A 265 1.18 22.06 3.44
C VAL A 265 0.21 20.92 3.12
N PRO A 266 -0.24 20.81 1.85
CA PRO A 266 -1.04 19.68 1.41
C PRO A 266 -0.29 18.36 1.56
N ILE A 267 -0.92 17.36 2.18
CA ILE A 267 -0.29 16.04 2.37
C ILE A 267 -0.47 15.24 1.07
N ASP A 268 0.53 15.34 0.20
CA ASP A 268 0.67 14.49 -0.97
C ASP A 268 2.16 14.17 -1.22
N TYR A 269 2.44 13.28 -2.20
CA TYR A 269 3.80 12.81 -2.43
C TYR A 269 4.78 13.92 -2.81
N ASP A 270 4.35 14.84 -3.65
CA ASP A 270 5.23 15.87 -4.23
C ASP A 270 5.45 17.01 -3.25
N ASN A 271 4.42 17.47 -2.55
CA ASN A 271 4.52 18.54 -1.56
C ASN A 271 5.33 18.11 -0.33
N LEU A 272 5.16 16.87 0.15
CA LEU A 272 5.97 16.36 1.26
C LEU A 272 7.44 16.24 0.90
N ILE A 273 7.78 15.79 -0.31
CA ILE A 273 9.17 15.76 -0.79
C ILE A 273 9.75 17.18 -0.86
N ALA A 274 8.96 18.16 -1.30
CA ALA A 274 9.40 19.56 -1.43
C ALA A 274 9.83 20.18 -0.09
N ILE A 275 9.25 19.74 1.02
CA ILE A 275 9.62 20.19 2.38
C ILE A 275 10.64 19.26 3.08
N GLY A 276 11.23 18.31 2.34
CA GLY A 276 12.22 17.37 2.87
C GLY A 276 11.64 16.21 3.70
N SER A 277 10.34 15.94 3.56
CA SER A 277 9.64 14.82 4.19
C SER A 277 9.23 13.77 3.15
N MET A 278 8.53 12.72 3.57
CA MET A 278 7.95 11.73 2.68
C MET A 278 6.63 11.19 3.24
N MET A 279 5.75 10.70 2.34
CA MET A 279 4.46 10.16 2.73
C MET A 279 4.58 8.92 3.64
N GLY A 280 5.48 8.03 3.30
CA GLY A 280 5.56 6.72 3.94
C GLY A 280 4.32 5.88 3.75
N SER A 281 4.12 4.91 4.63
CA SER A 281 2.96 4.02 4.61
C SER A 281 1.65 4.70 5.07
N GLY A 282 1.74 5.82 5.81
CA GLY A 282 0.61 6.57 6.35
C GLY A 282 0.58 6.62 7.88
N GLY A 283 1.64 6.18 8.56
CA GLY A 283 1.81 6.48 9.98
C GLY A 283 1.97 7.98 10.19
N LEU A 284 1.21 8.57 11.12
CA LEU A 284 1.23 9.99 11.45
C LEU A 284 1.27 10.16 12.96
N ILE A 285 2.44 10.44 13.50
CA ILE A 285 2.66 10.62 14.96
C ILE A 285 2.77 12.10 15.28
N VAL A 286 1.78 12.61 16.01
CA VAL A 286 1.69 14.02 16.40
C VAL A 286 2.45 14.25 17.70
N MET A 287 3.20 15.34 17.78
CA MET A 287 4.02 15.75 18.92
C MET A 287 3.62 17.14 19.40
N ASP A 288 3.59 17.31 20.73
CA ASP A 288 3.38 18.59 21.40
C ASP A 288 4.70 19.26 21.83
N GLU A 289 4.59 20.41 22.46
CA GLU A 289 5.74 21.21 22.91
C GLU A 289 6.64 20.49 23.93
N ASP A 290 6.13 19.49 24.67
CA ASP A 290 6.90 18.72 25.65
C ASP A 290 7.74 17.60 25.02
N ASN A 291 7.46 17.22 23.77
CA ASN A 291 8.23 16.16 23.11
C ASN A 291 9.63 16.65 22.74
N CYS A 292 10.62 15.85 23.07
CA CYS A 292 12.00 16.11 22.66
C CYS A 292 12.30 15.47 21.31
N ILE A 293 12.51 16.29 20.28
CA ILE A 293 12.85 15.81 18.92
C ILE A 293 14.20 15.08 18.90
N CYS A 294 15.15 15.47 19.76
CA CYS A 294 16.46 14.80 19.85
C CYS A 294 16.32 13.34 20.33
N LEU A 295 15.41 13.07 21.27
CA LEU A 295 15.13 11.69 21.71
C LEU A 295 14.48 10.86 20.60
N LEU A 296 13.59 11.46 19.82
CA LEU A 296 13.00 10.79 18.67
C LEU A 296 14.05 10.38 17.63
N TYR A 297 15.07 11.23 17.44
CA TYR A 297 16.11 11.00 16.44
C TYR A 297 17.16 9.96 16.90
N THR A 298 17.30 9.75 18.20
CA THR A 298 18.33 8.89 18.79
C THR A 298 17.80 7.56 19.34
N SER A 299 16.50 7.37 19.35
CA SER A 299 15.81 6.11 19.76
C SER A 299 15.52 5.20 18.59
#